data_19e9fda6ddc966bd3817891026bc4d6e
#
_entry.id   19e9fda6ddc966bd3817891026bc4d6e
#
_cell.length_a   1.000
_cell.length_b   1.000
_cell.length_c   1.000
_cell.angle_alpha   90.00
_cell.angle_beta   90.00
_cell.angle_gamma   90.00
#
_symmetry.space_group_name_H-M   'P 1'
#
loop_
_entity.id
_entity.type
_entity.pdbx_description
1 polymer ?
#
loop_
_entity_poly.entity_id
_entity_poly.type
_entity_poly.pdbx_seq_one_letter_code
_entity_poly.pdbx_strand_id
1 'polypeptide(L)'
;MEYQLVNAIQVALFELYNIDTKIDKSAIQRTKKEFEGDFTFVVFPYVKQAKISPDALANQLGEKVCALLPELLSSYNVVKGFLNLSIANNFWTRYIKERNQDENYNYPVDDEDITLIEFSSPNTNKPLHLGHVRNILLGNSVANILAASGKKVIRVNLVNDRGIHICKSMLAWLRF
;
A
#
# COMPACT_ATOMS: atom_id res chain seq x y z
N MET A 1 2.18 -8.90 -8.30
CA MET A 1 3.08 -8.32 -9.30
C MET A 1 4.55 -8.38 -8.84
N GLU A 2 4.99 -7.63 -7.83
CA GLU A 2 6.40 -7.66 -7.36
C GLU A 2 6.92 -9.07 -7.04
N TYR A 3 6.12 -9.91 -6.39
CA TYR A 3 6.48 -11.32 -6.16
C TYR A 3 6.70 -12.13 -7.45
N GLN A 4 5.92 -11.84 -8.49
CA GLN A 4 6.08 -12.51 -9.78
C GLN A 4 7.39 -12.11 -10.44
N LEU A 5 7.76 -10.81 -10.36
CA LEU A 5 9.02 -10.29 -10.85
C LEU A 5 10.21 -10.90 -10.11
N VAL A 6 10.16 -10.93 -8.78
CA VAL A 6 11.19 -11.55 -7.93
C VAL A 6 11.39 -13.02 -8.30
N ASN A 7 10.31 -13.78 -8.36
CA ASN A 7 10.37 -15.20 -8.71
C ASN A 7 10.95 -15.44 -10.11
N ALA A 8 10.53 -14.64 -11.09
CA ALA A 8 11.04 -14.77 -12.45
C ALA A 8 12.55 -14.44 -12.54
N ILE A 9 13.01 -13.44 -11.80
CA ILE A 9 14.43 -13.10 -11.73
C ILE A 9 15.24 -14.22 -11.04
N GLN A 10 14.71 -14.81 -9.96
CA GLN A 10 15.35 -15.95 -9.29
C GLN A 10 15.46 -17.15 -10.23
N VAL A 11 14.39 -17.49 -10.94
CA VAL A 11 14.39 -18.56 -11.94
C VAL A 11 15.40 -18.25 -13.06
N ALA A 12 15.41 -17.03 -13.56
CA ALA A 12 16.36 -16.63 -14.61
C ALA A 12 17.83 -16.71 -14.15
N LEU A 13 18.15 -16.27 -12.93
CA LEU A 13 19.49 -16.40 -12.35
C LEU A 13 19.92 -17.86 -12.18
N PHE A 14 18.98 -18.70 -11.74
CA PHE A 14 19.24 -20.13 -11.59
C PHE A 14 19.44 -20.82 -12.93
N GLU A 15 18.54 -20.61 -13.89
CA GLU A 15 18.63 -21.29 -15.20
C GLU A 15 19.81 -20.84 -16.05
N LEU A 16 20.18 -19.56 -16.00
CA LEU A 16 21.27 -19.03 -16.82
C LEU A 16 22.67 -19.23 -16.19
N TYR A 17 22.73 -19.16 -14.85
CA TYR A 17 24.03 -19.09 -14.15
C TYR A 17 24.16 -20.07 -12.99
N ASN A 18 23.16 -20.89 -12.73
CA ASN A 18 23.08 -21.79 -11.57
C ASN A 18 23.26 -21.04 -10.22
N ILE A 19 22.79 -19.80 -10.18
CA ILE A 19 22.81 -18.97 -8.98
C ILE A 19 21.51 -19.21 -8.20
N ASP A 20 21.60 -19.99 -7.12
CA ASP A 20 20.51 -20.20 -6.19
C ASP A 20 20.56 -19.12 -5.10
N THR A 21 19.66 -18.16 -5.15
CA THR A 21 19.63 -17.04 -4.22
C THR A 21 18.18 -16.65 -3.89
N LYS A 22 17.97 -16.26 -2.63
CA LYS A 22 16.70 -15.72 -2.20
C LYS A 22 16.72 -14.20 -2.38
N ILE A 23 15.86 -13.68 -3.24
CA ILE A 23 15.74 -12.24 -3.51
C ILE A 23 14.57 -11.70 -2.70
N ASP A 24 14.82 -10.66 -1.93
CA ASP A 24 13.75 -9.94 -1.22
C ASP A 24 13.04 -8.95 -2.17
N LYS A 25 11.79 -8.63 -1.89
CA LYS A 25 11.01 -7.65 -2.66
C LYS A 25 11.68 -6.28 -2.74
N SER A 26 12.43 -5.88 -1.72
CA SER A 26 13.15 -4.61 -1.68
C SER A 26 14.22 -4.47 -2.76
N ALA A 27 14.64 -5.60 -3.39
CA ALA A 27 15.54 -5.59 -4.52
C ALA A 27 14.90 -5.03 -5.81
N ILE A 28 13.57 -4.98 -5.86
CA ILE A 28 12.81 -4.37 -6.94
C ILE A 28 12.35 -2.98 -6.49
N GLN A 29 12.80 -1.96 -7.19
CA GLN A 29 12.49 -0.57 -6.89
C GLN A 29 11.74 0.07 -8.05
N ARG A 30 11.03 1.15 -7.79
CA ARG A 30 10.45 1.94 -8.88
C ARG A 30 11.54 2.58 -9.71
N THR A 31 11.43 2.48 -11.03
CA THR A 31 12.35 3.13 -11.96
C THR A 31 12.31 4.65 -11.76
N LYS A 32 13.49 5.29 -11.79
CA LYS A 32 13.57 6.75 -11.73
C LYS A 32 12.94 7.36 -12.97
N LYS A 33 12.34 8.53 -12.83
CA LYS A 33 11.63 9.24 -13.91
C LYS A 33 12.45 9.54 -15.17
N GLU A 34 13.77 9.53 -15.05
CA GLU A 34 14.73 9.80 -16.12
C GLU A 34 14.96 8.59 -17.04
N PHE A 35 14.51 7.40 -16.64
CA PHE A 35 14.71 6.15 -17.37
C PHE A 35 13.38 5.50 -17.73
N GLU A 36 13.36 4.82 -18.87
CA GLU A 36 12.23 4.01 -19.30
C GLU A 36 12.07 2.77 -18.42
N GLY A 37 10.84 2.43 -18.06
CA GLY A 37 10.46 1.27 -17.26
C GLY A 37 9.68 1.65 -16.01
N ASP A 38 9.02 0.67 -15.44
CA ASP A 38 8.23 0.82 -14.21
C ASP A 38 8.99 0.35 -12.98
N PHE A 39 9.77 -0.72 -13.12
CA PHE A 39 10.54 -1.34 -12.05
C PHE A 39 11.99 -1.58 -12.45
N THR A 40 12.88 -1.35 -11.50
CA THR A 40 14.32 -1.52 -11.67
C THR A 40 14.84 -2.63 -10.75
N PHE A 41 15.60 -3.55 -11.31
CA PHE A 41 16.39 -4.53 -10.58
C PHE A 41 17.88 -4.24 -10.75
N VAL A 42 18.63 -4.35 -9.64
CA VAL A 42 20.07 -4.07 -9.60
C VAL A 42 20.88 -5.37 -9.70
N VAL A 43 21.62 -5.56 -10.79
CA VAL A 43 22.32 -6.82 -11.04
C VAL A 43 23.70 -6.94 -10.39
N PHE A 44 24.25 -5.85 -9.86
CA PHE A 44 25.63 -5.82 -9.34
C PHE A 44 25.98 -6.90 -8.31
N PRO A 45 25.10 -7.29 -7.37
CA PRO A 45 25.39 -8.35 -6.41
C PRO A 45 25.71 -9.70 -7.05
N TYR A 46 25.21 -9.94 -8.26
CA TYR A 46 25.28 -11.23 -8.95
C TYR A 46 26.40 -11.30 -10.01
N VAL A 47 26.99 -10.16 -10.37
CA VAL A 47 28.03 -10.05 -11.41
C VAL A 47 29.23 -10.96 -11.15
N LYS A 48 29.70 -11.03 -9.90
CA LYS A 48 30.85 -11.88 -9.53
C LYS A 48 30.55 -13.37 -9.71
N GLN A 49 29.32 -13.79 -9.41
CA GLN A 49 28.90 -15.19 -9.53
C GLN A 49 28.62 -15.55 -10.99
N ALA A 50 28.01 -14.65 -11.75
CA ALA A 50 27.77 -14.83 -13.18
C ALA A 50 29.01 -14.74 -14.06
N LYS A 51 30.09 -14.10 -13.57
CA LYS A 51 31.39 -13.92 -14.26
C LYS A 51 31.27 -13.19 -15.61
N ILE A 52 30.33 -12.30 -15.76
CA ILE A 52 30.13 -11.46 -16.95
C ILE A 52 29.95 -10.01 -16.56
N SER A 53 29.94 -9.10 -17.55
CA SER A 53 29.74 -7.68 -17.30
C SER A 53 28.32 -7.39 -16.77
N PRO A 54 28.13 -6.31 -15.97
CA PRO A 54 26.81 -5.95 -15.44
C PRO A 54 25.77 -5.76 -16.53
N ASP A 55 26.13 -5.11 -17.64
CA ASP A 55 25.21 -4.86 -18.74
C ASP A 55 24.83 -6.14 -19.49
N ALA A 56 25.81 -7.07 -19.69
CA ALA A 56 25.51 -8.37 -20.29
C ALA A 56 24.59 -9.20 -19.40
N LEU A 57 24.83 -9.21 -18.08
CA LEU A 57 23.99 -9.90 -17.11
C LEU A 57 22.57 -9.32 -17.14
N ALA A 58 22.42 -8.00 -17.09
CA ALA A 58 21.14 -7.34 -17.11
C ALA A 58 20.34 -7.61 -18.40
N ASN A 59 21.02 -7.61 -19.57
CA ASN A 59 20.37 -7.93 -20.84
C ASN A 59 19.88 -9.39 -20.89
N GLN A 60 20.70 -10.36 -20.51
CA GLN A 60 20.30 -11.78 -20.51
C GLN A 60 19.18 -12.06 -19.51
N LEU A 61 19.23 -11.44 -18.32
CA LEU A 61 18.14 -11.52 -17.36
C LEU A 61 16.86 -10.86 -17.89
N GLY A 62 16.98 -9.68 -18.51
CA GLY A 62 15.84 -8.97 -19.09
C GLY A 62 15.12 -9.79 -20.16
N GLU A 63 15.88 -10.37 -21.09
CA GLU A 63 15.34 -11.25 -22.13
C GLU A 63 14.63 -12.47 -21.52
N LYS A 64 15.29 -13.14 -20.57
CA LYS A 64 14.73 -14.33 -19.92
C LYS A 64 13.50 -14.02 -19.10
N VAL A 65 13.52 -12.94 -18.32
CA VAL A 65 12.37 -12.53 -17.47
C VAL A 65 11.18 -12.10 -18.31
N CYS A 66 11.39 -11.39 -19.43
CA CYS A 66 10.32 -11.06 -20.36
C CYS A 66 9.72 -12.32 -21.02
N ALA A 67 10.56 -13.30 -21.35
CA ALA A 67 10.09 -14.59 -21.87
C ALA A 67 9.28 -15.42 -20.84
N LEU A 68 9.63 -15.31 -19.55
CA LEU A 68 8.91 -15.99 -18.45
C LEU A 68 7.57 -15.30 -18.10
N LEU A 69 7.47 -13.99 -18.32
CA LEU A 69 6.31 -13.18 -17.93
C LEU A 69 5.73 -12.35 -19.09
N PRO A 70 5.37 -12.96 -20.24
CA PRO A 70 4.90 -12.24 -21.43
C PRO A 70 3.60 -11.47 -21.23
N GLU A 71 2.76 -11.92 -20.30
CA GLU A 71 1.49 -11.25 -19.94
C GLU A 71 1.67 -10.05 -19.02
N LEU A 72 2.81 -10.00 -18.31
CA LEU A 72 3.10 -8.96 -17.33
C LEU A 72 4.02 -7.89 -17.89
N LEU A 73 5.03 -8.28 -18.68
CA LEU A 73 6.08 -7.41 -19.19
C LEU A 73 5.92 -7.17 -20.69
N SER A 74 6.07 -5.91 -21.10
CA SER A 74 6.08 -5.51 -22.52
C SER A 74 7.48 -5.38 -23.09
N SER A 75 8.44 -4.93 -22.27
CA SER A 75 9.82 -4.69 -22.67
C SER A 75 10.74 -4.56 -21.46
N TYR A 76 12.03 -4.49 -21.73
CA TYR A 76 13.04 -4.12 -20.74
C TYR A 76 14.05 -3.14 -21.35
N ASN A 77 14.73 -2.40 -20.50
CA ASN A 77 15.81 -1.50 -20.85
C ASN A 77 16.96 -1.66 -19.86
N VAL A 78 18.20 -1.60 -20.33
CA VAL A 78 19.39 -1.73 -19.48
C VAL A 78 20.22 -0.45 -19.52
N VAL A 79 20.48 0.10 -18.35
CA VAL A 79 21.31 1.30 -18.20
C VAL A 79 22.34 1.06 -17.11
N LYS A 80 23.61 0.94 -17.47
CA LYS A 80 24.74 0.80 -16.53
C LYS A 80 24.52 -0.27 -15.45
N GLY A 81 24.07 -1.46 -15.83
CA GLY A 81 23.83 -2.58 -14.91
C GLY A 81 22.52 -2.47 -14.11
N PHE A 82 21.64 -1.54 -14.45
CA PHE A 82 20.27 -1.47 -13.96
C PHE A 82 19.32 -2.08 -14.99
N LEU A 83 18.62 -3.13 -14.61
CA LEU A 83 17.61 -3.75 -15.43
C LEU A 83 16.26 -3.08 -15.13
N ASN A 84 15.77 -2.29 -16.07
CA ASN A 84 14.46 -1.62 -15.99
C ASN A 84 13.42 -2.44 -16.76
N LEU A 85 12.32 -2.78 -16.12
CA LEU A 85 11.25 -3.62 -16.65
C LEU A 85 10.01 -2.75 -16.85
N SER A 86 9.40 -2.85 -18.03
CA SER A 86 8.16 -2.14 -18.38
C SER A 86 6.96 -3.07 -18.29
N ILE A 87 5.94 -2.67 -17.54
CA ILE A 87 4.71 -3.44 -17.38
C ILE A 87 3.82 -3.26 -18.62
N ALA A 88 3.25 -4.35 -19.09
CA ALA A 88 2.36 -4.33 -20.24
C ALA A 88 1.06 -3.56 -19.94
N ASN A 89 0.63 -2.69 -20.87
CA ASN A 89 -0.62 -1.95 -20.72
C ASN A 89 -1.84 -2.86 -20.53
N ASN A 90 -1.83 -4.03 -21.18
CA ASN A 90 -2.90 -5.03 -21.03
C ASN A 90 -3.01 -5.56 -19.59
N PHE A 91 -1.89 -5.67 -18.88
CA PHE A 91 -1.89 -6.03 -17.47
C PHE A 91 -2.66 -4.99 -16.64
N TRP A 92 -2.38 -3.71 -16.82
CA TRP A 92 -3.06 -2.64 -16.10
C TRP A 92 -4.55 -2.58 -16.41
N THR A 93 -4.92 -2.73 -17.68
CA THR A 93 -6.32 -2.74 -18.10
C THR A 93 -7.08 -3.90 -17.47
N ARG A 94 -6.50 -5.10 -17.46
CA ARG A 94 -7.06 -6.29 -16.83
C ARG A 94 -7.17 -6.08 -15.32
N TYR A 95 -6.12 -5.64 -14.67
CA TYR A 95 -6.08 -5.37 -13.25
C TYR A 95 -7.20 -4.41 -12.80
N ILE A 96 -7.37 -3.28 -13.52
CA ILE A 96 -8.44 -2.32 -13.21
C ILE A 96 -9.83 -2.95 -13.40
N LYS A 97 -10.03 -3.71 -14.48
CA LYS A 97 -11.31 -4.39 -14.72
C LYS A 97 -11.66 -5.38 -13.62
N GLU A 98 -10.71 -6.22 -13.23
CA GLU A 98 -10.88 -7.20 -12.15
C GLU A 98 -11.19 -6.51 -10.82
N ARG A 99 -10.50 -5.43 -10.51
CA ARG A 99 -10.72 -4.68 -9.27
C ARG A 99 -12.04 -3.93 -9.25
N ASN A 100 -12.48 -3.40 -10.39
CA ASN A 100 -13.77 -2.72 -10.49
C ASN A 100 -14.97 -3.68 -10.34
N GLN A 101 -14.76 -4.97 -10.55
CA GLN A 101 -15.78 -6.00 -10.34
C GLN A 101 -15.78 -6.55 -8.90
N ASP A 102 -14.76 -6.29 -8.13
CA ASP A 102 -14.62 -6.71 -6.74
C ASP A 102 -15.24 -5.65 -5.83
N GLU A 103 -16.53 -5.83 -5.48
CA GLU A 103 -17.25 -4.95 -4.55
C GLU A 103 -16.59 -4.91 -3.15
N ASN A 104 -15.81 -5.92 -2.84
CA ASN A 104 -15.01 -6.03 -1.62
C ASN A 104 -13.53 -5.86 -1.94
N TYR A 105 -13.12 -4.77 -2.61
CA TYR A 105 -11.70 -4.49 -2.83
C TYR A 105 -10.95 -4.47 -1.49
N ASN A 106 -10.54 -5.66 -1.09
CA ASN A 106 -10.11 -5.97 0.26
C ASN A 106 -8.67 -5.56 0.49
N TYR A 107 -8.54 -4.58 1.32
CA TYR A 107 -7.48 -4.64 2.31
C TYR A 107 -7.68 -5.91 3.15
N PRO A 108 -6.66 -6.72 3.39
CA PRO A 108 -6.79 -7.91 4.20
C PRO A 108 -7.41 -7.51 5.55
N VAL A 109 -8.47 -8.21 5.93
CA VAL A 109 -8.98 -8.14 7.31
C VAL A 109 -7.95 -8.90 8.13
N ASP A 110 -7.02 -8.17 8.71
CA ASP A 110 -5.85 -8.77 9.34
C ASP A 110 -5.83 -8.57 10.85
N ASP A 111 -6.89 -8.01 11.42
CA ASP A 111 -6.84 -7.66 12.81
C ASP A 111 -7.99 -8.24 13.61
N GLU A 112 -7.65 -9.15 14.52
CA GLU A 112 -8.50 -9.49 15.66
C GLU A 112 -8.65 -8.29 16.62
N ASP A 113 -7.75 -7.29 16.50
CA ASP A 113 -7.72 -6.10 17.33
C ASP A 113 -8.83 -5.11 16.95
N ILE A 114 -9.62 -4.74 17.94
CA ILE A 114 -10.67 -3.74 17.80
C ILE A 114 -10.08 -2.35 18.00
N THR A 115 -10.25 -1.48 17.01
CA THR A 115 -9.88 -0.06 17.10
C THR A 115 -11.09 0.76 17.57
N LEU A 116 -10.99 1.37 18.75
CA LEU A 116 -12.01 2.32 19.24
C LEU A 116 -11.65 3.73 18.76
N ILE A 117 -12.63 4.43 18.20
CA ILE A 117 -12.48 5.83 17.78
C ILE A 117 -13.53 6.65 18.49
N GLU A 118 -13.07 7.49 19.41
CA GLU A 118 -13.94 8.44 20.10
C GLU A 118 -13.98 9.76 19.33
N PHE A 119 -15.20 10.23 19.07
CA PHE A 119 -15.44 11.56 18.51
C PHE A 119 -16.84 12.06 18.85
N SER A 120 -17.12 13.31 18.51
CA SER A 120 -18.26 14.11 18.99
C SER A 120 -18.08 14.55 20.42
N SER A 121 -18.39 13.76 21.40
CA SER A 121 -18.22 13.97 22.86
C SER A 121 -18.42 15.44 23.31
N PRO A 122 -19.50 16.13 22.90
CA PRO A 122 -19.72 17.52 23.29
C PRO A 122 -20.21 17.60 24.74
N ASN A 123 -19.97 18.73 25.38
CA ASN A 123 -20.60 19.04 26.65
C ASN A 123 -22.12 19.18 26.45
N THR A 124 -22.91 18.45 27.23
CA THR A 124 -24.38 18.39 27.10
C THR A 124 -25.09 19.71 27.41
N ASN A 125 -24.44 20.64 28.15
CA ASN A 125 -25.01 21.91 28.61
C ASN A 125 -24.63 23.11 27.72
N LYS A 126 -24.03 22.87 26.52
CA LYS A 126 -23.61 23.93 25.60
C LYS A 126 -24.14 23.68 24.19
N PRO A 127 -24.49 24.74 23.44
CA PRO A 127 -24.82 24.59 22.03
C PRO A 127 -23.61 24.09 21.23
N LEU A 128 -23.89 23.34 20.17
CA LEU A 128 -22.86 22.92 19.23
C LEU A 128 -22.34 24.10 18.41
N HIS A 129 -21.08 24.09 18.07
CA HIS A 129 -20.43 25.08 17.21
C HIS A 129 -19.54 24.38 16.16
N LEU A 130 -18.96 25.13 15.23
CA LEU A 130 -18.15 24.61 14.13
C LEU A 130 -17.01 23.70 14.57
N GLY A 131 -16.43 23.93 15.75
CA GLY A 131 -15.41 23.04 16.32
C GLY A 131 -15.92 21.63 16.57
N HIS A 132 -17.17 21.46 17.01
CA HIS A 132 -17.80 20.15 17.18
C HIS A 132 -18.05 19.48 15.82
N VAL A 133 -18.55 20.24 14.83
CA VAL A 133 -18.75 19.73 13.47
C VAL A 133 -17.45 19.23 12.87
N ARG A 134 -16.38 20.01 13.00
CA ARG A 134 -15.04 19.59 12.56
C ARG A 134 -14.60 18.27 13.22
N ASN A 135 -14.76 18.17 14.53
CA ASN A 135 -14.39 16.96 15.29
C ASN A 135 -15.19 15.74 14.81
N ILE A 136 -16.49 15.91 14.59
CA ILE A 136 -17.37 14.85 14.08
C ILE A 136 -16.92 14.39 12.69
N LEU A 137 -16.68 15.32 11.77
CA LEU A 137 -16.26 15.00 10.42
C LEU A 137 -14.89 14.31 10.39
N LEU A 138 -13.92 14.80 11.18
CA LEU A 138 -12.58 14.18 11.28
C LEU A 138 -12.68 12.76 11.85
N GLY A 139 -13.37 12.59 12.97
CA GLY A 139 -13.51 11.28 13.61
C GLY A 139 -14.21 10.27 12.70
N ASN A 140 -15.28 10.67 12.04
CA ASN A 140 -15.99 9.81 11.09
C ASN A 140 -15.11 9.46 9.86
N SER A 141 -14.36 10.43 9.34
CA SER A 141 -13.45 10.19 8.20
C SER A 141 -12.34 9.21 8.56
N VAL A 142 -11.72 9.36 9.73
CA VAL A 142 -10.70 8.43 10.24
C VAL A 142 -11.29 7.04 10.44
N ALA A 143 -12.49 6.95 11.02
CA ALA A 143 -13.19 5.69 11.21
C ALA A 143 -13.47 4.97 9.89
N ASN A 144 -13.90 5.71 8.86
CA ASN A 144 -14.16 5.17 7.53
C ASN A 144 -12.86 4.68 6.85
N ILE A 145 -11.77 5.44 6.95
CA ILE A 145 -10.47 5.07 6.37
C ILE A 145 -9.95 3.78 7.03
N LEU A 146 -10.00 3.69 8.35
CA LEU A 146 -9.55 2.50 9.07
C LEU A 146 -10.44 1.29 8.78
N ALA A 147 -11.75 1.48 8.71
CA ALA A 147 -12.67 0.41 8.31
C ALA A 147 -12.41 -0.06 6.88
N ALA A 148 -12.18 0.88 5.94
CA ALA A 148 -11.80 0.55 4.57
C ALA A 148 -10.43 -0.13 4.45
N SER A 149 -9.53 0.07 5.41
CA SER A 149 -8.25 -0.66 5.50
C SER A 149 -8.38 -2.06 6.12
N GLY A 150 -9.62 -2.53 6.39
CA GLY A 150 -9.89 -3.86 6.93
C GLY A 150 -9.88 -3.95 8.45
N LYS A 151 -9.69 -2.83 9.17
CA LYS A 151 -9.72 -2.85 10.65
C LYS A 151 -11.15 -2.92 11.18
N LYS A 152 -11.34 -3.67 12.27
CA LYS A 152 -12.60 -3.67 13.02
C LYS A 152 -12.72 -2.38 13.83
N VAL A 153 -13.54 -1.44 13.38
CA VAL A 153 -13.67 -0.13 14.01
C VAL A 153 -14.98 -0.02 14.78
N ILE A 154 -14.90 0.41 16.04
CA ILE A 154 -16.04 0.78 16.88
C ILE A 154 -16.00 2.29 17.11
N ARG A 155 -17.07 2.99 16.70
CA ARG A 155 -17.24 4.41 16.97
C ARG A 155 -17.86 4.59 18.33
N VAL A 156 -17.26 5.41 19.17
CA VAL A 156 -17.71 5.69 20.53
C VAL A 156 -17.90 7.18 20.75
N ASN A 157 -18.82 7.52 21.64
CA ASN A 157 -19.10 8.88 22.05
C ASN A 157 -19.24 8.92 23.55
N LEU A 158 -18.46 9.77 24.22
CA LEU A 158 -18.58 10.00 25.65
C LEU A 158 -19.65 11.08 25.91
N VAL A 159 -20.63 10.71 26.69
CA VAL A 159 -21.66 11.66 27.14
C VAL A 159 -21.17 12.34 28.43
N ASN A 160 -20.88 13.64 28.34
CA ASN A 160 -20.45 14.43 29.49
C ASN A 160 -21.69 15.03 30.19
N ASP A 161 -22.29 14.24 31.04
CA ASP A 161 -23.50 14.59 31.82
C ASP A 161 -23.24 14.88 33.31
N ARG A 162 -21.98 14.85 33.73
CA ARG A 162 -21.54 15.02 35.12
C ARG A 162 -20.47 16.10 35.27
N GLY A 163 -20.62 16.93 36.28
CA GLY A 163 -19.60 17.96 36.60
C GLY A 163 -20.25 19.25 37.11
N ILE A 164 -19.43 20.14 37.70
CA ILE A 164 -19.90 21.40 38.33
C ILE A 164 -20.70 22.28 37.36
N HIS A 165 -20.30 22.38 36.11
CA HIS A 165 -20.98 23.21 35.12
C HIS A 165 -22.38 22.67 34.77
N ILE A 166 -22.49 21.33 34.68
CA ILE A 166 -23.78 20.68 34.44
C ILE A 166 -24.70 20.85 35.65
N CYS A 167 -24.18 20.63 36.86
CA CYS A 167 -24.94 20.87 38.08
C CYS A 167 -25.44 22.32 38.19
N LYS A 168 -24.61 23.32 37.83
CA LYS A 168 -25.00 24.72 37.79
C LYS A 168 -26.10 24.99 36.76
N SER A 169 -26.01 24.39 35.58
CA SER A 169 -27.04 24.51 34.54
C SER A 169 -28.38 23.89 34.98
N MET A 170 -28.32 22.72 35.61
CA MET A 170 -29.51 22.07 36.17
C MET A 170 -30.15 22.89 37.29
N LEU A 171 -29.32 23.44 38.20
CA LEU A 171 -29.80 24.28 39.27
C LEU A 171 -30.44 25.57 38.74
N ALA A 172 -29.87 26.21 37.73
CA ALA A 172 -30.45 27.34 37.06
C ALA A 172 -31.82 27.02 36.47
N TRP A 173 -31.91 25.89 35.73
CA TRP A 173 -33.16 25.42 35.12
C TRP A 173 -34.25 25.09 36.12
N LEU A 174 -33.88 24.62 37.33
CA LEU A 174 -34.87 24.36 38.41
C LEU A 174 -35.33 25.63 39.12
N ARG A 175 -34.59 26.76 39.01
CA ARG A 175 -34.89 28.00 39.72
C ARG A 175 -35.57 29.06 38.85
N PHE A 176 -35.38 28.98 37.54
CA PHE A 176 -35.86 29.94 36.55
C PHE A 176 -36.64 29.25 35.41
#